data_bc5407ac28d6905bb8801b3cfce4cdf2
#
_entry.id   bc5407ac28d6905bb8801b3cfce4cdf2
#
_cell.length_a   1.000
_cell.length_b   1.000
_cell.length_c   1.000
_cell.angle_alpha   90.00
_cell.angle_beta   90.00
_cell.angle_gamma   90.00
#
_symmetry.space_group_name_H-M   'P 1'
#
loop_
_entity.id
_entity.type
_entity.pdbx_description
1 polymer ?
#
loop_
_entity_poly.entity_id
_entity_poly.type
_entity_poly.pdbx_seq_one_letter_code
_entity_poly.pdbx_strand_id
1 'polypeptide(L)'
;MKEKVVLAYSGGLDTTTLIPWLKETFDYEVICCCIDCGQGEELDGLDERAKLAGASKLYIEDITDDFCDNYIMPCVQANAVYENAYLLGTSMARPAISKRLVEVARKEGATAICHGATGKGNDQIRFELSIMALAPDLKIIAPWRMTDLW
;
A
#
# COMPACT_ATOMS: atom_id res chain seq x y z
N MET A 1 10.10 16.21 -16.35
CA MET A 1 8.86 15.67 -15.73
C MET A 1 9.20 15.34 -14.29
N LYS A 2 8.31 15.61 -13.34
CA LYS A 2 8.52 15.18 -11.95
C LYS A 2 8.52 13.65 -11.89
N GLU A 3 9.33 13.11 -11.00
CA GLU A 3 9.26 11.69 -10.66
C GLU A 3 7.94 11.39 -9.95
N LYS A 4 7.42 10.18 -10.16
CA LYS A 4 6.16 9.75 -9.57
C LYS A 4 6.40 8.75 -8.45
N VAL A 5 5.60 8.86 -7.40
CA VAL A 5 5.51 7.87 -6.32
C VAL A 5 4.09 7.36 -6.18
N VAL A 6 3.94 6.04 -6.03
CA VAL A 6 2.65 5.44 -5.66
C VAL A 6 2.62 5.27 -4.15
N LEU A 7 1.64 5.89 -3.51
CA LEU A 7 1.40 5.79 -2.07
C LEU A 7 0.32 4.73 -1.80
N ALA A 8 0.66 3.72 -0.99
CA ALA A 8 -0.31 2.80 -0.40
C ALA A 8 -1.22 3.60 0.55
N TYR A 9 -2.41 3.95 0.06
CA TYR A 9 -3.30 4.93 0.69
C TYR A 9 -4.51 4.25 1.32
N SER A 10 -4.63 4.35 2.64
CA SER A 10 -5.79 3.83 3.38
C SER A 10 -6.87 4.88 3.66
N GLY A 11 -6.61 6.15 3.37
CA GLY A 11 -7.49 7.27 3.72
C GLY A 11 -7.44 7.69 5.19
N GLY A 12 -6.66 7.00 6.01
CA GLY A 12 -6.40 7.38 7.41
C GLY A 12 -5.48 8.59 7.52
N LEU A 13 -5.38 9.15 8.73
CA LEU A 13 -4.57 10.33 9.03
C LEU A 13 -3.11 10.14 8.61
N ASP A 14 -2.52 9.01 9.00
CA ASP A 14 -1.10 8.74 8.76
C ASP A 14 -0.74 8.76 7.27
N THR A 15 -1.54 8.08 6.42
CA THR A 15 -1.28 8.04 4.99
C THR A 15 -1.65 9.34 4.29
N THR A 16 -2.64 10.08 4.80
CA THR A 16 -3.02 11.38 4.24
C THR A 16 -1.94 12.44 4.46
N THR A 17 -1.30 12.45 5.62
CA THR A 17 -0.19 13.37 5.93
C THR A 17 1.06 13.10 5.10
N LEU A 18 1.23 11.88 4.61
CA LEU A 18 2.37 11.54 3.74
C LEU A 18 2.27 12.18 2.35
N ILE A 19 1.08 12.58 1.88
CA ILE A 19 0.91 13.19 0.56
C ILE A 19 1.69 14.51 0.46
N PRO A 20 1.42 15.54 1.30
CA PRO A 20 2.19 16.77 1.26
C PRO A 20 3.68 16.55 1.61
N TRP A 21 3.98 15.67 2.56
CA TRP A 21 5.34 15.37 2.93
C TRP A 21 6.19 14.82 1.77
N LEU A 22 5.66 13.89 0.97
CA LEU A 22 6.35 13.34 -0.21
C LEU A 22 6.61 14.41 -1.28
N LYS A 23 5.67 15.35 -1.43
CA LYS A 23 5.82 16.47 -2.36
C LYS A 23 6.90 17.46 -1.92
N GLU A 24 6.92 17.79 -0.63
CA GLU A 24 7.85 18.78 -0.07
C GLU A 24 9.26 18.22 0.07
N THR A 25 9.40 16.96 0.48
CA THR A 25 10.70 16.35 0.77
C THR A 25 11.41 15.85 -0.48
N PHE A 26 10.68 15.28 -1.42
CA PHE A 26 11.27 14.61 -2.60
C PHE A 26 10.84 15.21 -3.94
N ASP A 27 9.99 16.23 -3.94
CA ASP A 27 9.40 16.84 -5.15
C ASP A 27 8.66 15.82 -6.05
N TYR A 28 8.08 14.76 -5.44
CA TYR A 28 7.32 13.76 -6.17
C TYR A 28 5.94 14.26 -6.61
N GLU A 29 5.49 13.75 -7.76
CA GLU A 29 4.07 13.67 -8.08
C GLU A 29 3.48 12.46 -7.36
N VAL A 30 2.52 12.68 -6.45
CA VAL A 30 1.98 11.64 -5.58
C VAL A 30 0.70 11.06 -6.19
N ILE A 31 0.73 9.76 -6.44
CA ILE A 31 -0.42 8.96 -6.89
C ILE A 31 -0.86 8.09 -5.72
N CYS A 32 -2.05 8.34 -5.22
CA CYS A 32 -2.64 7.51 -4.18
C CYS A 32 -3.23 6.23 -4.78
N CYS A 33 -3.02 5.11 -4.11
CA CYS A 33 -3.61 3.84 -4.49
C CYS A 33 -4.19 3.15 -3.26
N CYS A 34 -5.51 3.11 -3.19
CA CYS A 34 -6.27 2.35 -2.21
C CYS A 34 -6.64 1.00 -2.80
N ILE A 35 -6.37 -0.07 -2.07
CA ILE A 35 -6.71 -1.43 -2.49
C ILE A 35 -7.89 -1.90 -1.65
N ASP A 36 -8.98 -2.23 -2.32
CA ASP A 36 -10.16 -2.82 -1.70
C ASP A 36 -10.01 -4.34 -1.62
N CYS A 37 -9.90 -4.84 -0.38
CA CYS A 37 -9.90 -6.26 -0.05
C CYS A 37 -11.23 -6.70 0.58
N GLY A 38 -12.28 -5.88 0.49
CA GLY A 38 -13.60 -6.12 1.09
C GLY A 38 -13.90 -5.26 2.34
N GLN A 39 -13.22 -4.11 2.52
CA GLN A 39 -13.44 -3.22 3.67
C GLN A 39 -14.66 -2.29 3.54
N GLY A 40 -15.33 -2.28 2.39
CA GLY A 40 -16.64 -1.62 2.20
C GLY A 40 -16.63 -0.10 2.46
N GLU A 41 -17.38 0.34 3.47
CA GLU A 41 -17.65 1.76 3.79
C GLU A 41 -16.40 2.62 4.07
N GLU A 42 -15.24 2.03 4.35
CA GLU A 42 -14.00 2.76 4.55
C GLU A 42 -13.51 3.49 3.28
N LEU A 43 -14.08 3.16 2.13
CA LEU A 43 -13.75 3.77 0.84
C LEU A 43 -14.47 5.10 0.58
N ASP A 44 -15.49 5.44 1.36
CA ASP A 44 -16.28 6.64 1.15
C ASP A 44 -15.47 7.92 1.43
N GLY A 45 -15.56 8.88 0.50
CA GLY A 45 -14.89 10.18 0.60
C GLY A 45 -13.36 10.15 0.43
N LEU A 46 -12.79 9.03 0.01
CA LEU A 46 -11.34 8.93 -0.25
C LEU A 46 -10.85 9.89 -1.33
N ASP A 47 -11.64 10.07 -2.39
CA ASP A 47 -11.29 10.95 -3.51
C ASP A 47 -11.13 12.40 -3.06
N GLU A 48 -12.10 12.91 -2.31
CA GLU A 48 -12.03 14.26 -1.76
C GLU A 48 -10.84 14.45 -0.83
N ARG A 49 -10.61 13.50 0.08
CA ARG A 49 -9.48 13.54 1.03
C ARG A 49 -8.12 13.52 0.34
N ALA A 50 -7.93 12.62 -0.60
CA ALA A 50 -6.69 12.52 -1.36
C ALA A 50 -6.42 13.80 -2.17
N LYS A 51 -7.47 14.34 -2.83
CA LYS A 51 -7.40 15.56 -3.63
C LYS A 51 -7.10 16.80 -2.78
N LEU A 52 -7.78 16.95 -1.66
CA LEU A 52 -7.54 18.05 -0.71
C LEU A 52 -6.10 18.01 -0.13
N ALA A 53 -5.56 16.82 0.11
CA ALA A 53 -4.18 16.65 0.56
C ALA A 53 -3.15 16.90 -0.56
N GLY A 54 -3.59 17.01 -1.82
CA GLY A 54 -2.75 17.36 -2.95
C GLY A 54 -2.23 16.18 -3.77
N ALA A 55 -2.86 15.01 -3.69
CA ALA A 55 -2.60 13.92 -4.61
C ALA A 55 -2.95 14.32 -6.04
N SER A 56 -2.14 13.90 -7.01
CA SER A 56 -2.42 14.15 -8.42
C SER A 56 -3.44 13.18 -8.99
N LYS A 57 -3.54 11.98 -8.40
CA LYS A 57 -4.44 10.92 -8.83
C LYS A 57 -4.75 9.97 -7.68
N LEU A 58 -5.95 9.39 -7.70
CA LEU A 58 -6.36 8.29 -6.83
C LEU A 58 -6.78 7.08 -7.67
N TYR A 59 -6.25 5.93 -7.32
CA TYR A 59 -6.75 4.62 -7.73
C TYR A 59 -7.47 3.98 -6.55
N ILE A 60 -8.64 3.42 -6.81
CA ILE A 60 -9.33 2.48 -5.92
C ILE A 60 -9.42 1.18 -6.72
N GLU A 61 -8.64 0.20 -6.31
CA GLU A 61 -8.50 -1.07 -7.02
C GLU A 61 -9.17 -2.17 -6.20
N ASP A 62 -10.27 -2.70 -6.72
CA ASP A 62 -10.96 -3.84 -6.13
C ASP A 62 -10.20 -5.13 -6.45
N ILE A 63 -9.74 -5.83 -5.42
CA ILE A 63 -9.10 -7.13 -5.52
C ILE A 63 -9.83 -8.21 -4.72
N THR A 64 -11.10 -8.00 -4.37
CA THR A 64 -11.86 -8.90 -3.50
C THR A 64 -11.90 -10.33 -4.03
N ASP A 65 -12.18 -10.52 -5.32
CA ASP A 65 -12.20 -11.85 -5.94
C ASP A 65 -10.80 -12.47 -5.97
N ASP A 66 -9.77 -11.74 -6.46
CA ASP A 66 -8.38 -12.23 -6.48
C ASP A 66 -7.89 -12.58 -5.07
N PHE A 67 -8.23 -11.76 -4.08
CA PHE A 67 -7.86 -11.97 -2.69
C PHE A 67 -8.54 -13.21 -2.10
N CYS A 68 -9.84 -13.41 -2.37
CA CYS A 68 -10.55 -14.61 -1.95
C CYS A 68 -9.98 -15.88 -2.59
N ASP A 69 -9.89 -15.91 -3.92
CA ASP A 69 -9.60 -17.12 -4.66
C ASP A 69 -8.13 -17.55 -4.56
N ASN A 70 -7.20 -16.60 -4.60
CA ASN A 70 -5.77 -16.87 -4.71
C ASN A 70 -5.00 -16.73 -3.39
N TYR A 71 -5.61 -16.18 -2.34
CA TYR A 71 -4.95 -16.01 -1.04
C TYR A 71 -5.75 -16.66 0.09
N ILE A 72 -7.03 -16.32 0.26
CA ILE A 72 -7.83 -16.84 1.38
C ILE A 72 -8.13 -18.32 1.20
N MET A 73 -8.70 -18.70 0.05
CA MET A 73 -9.12 -20.08 -0.17
C MET A 73 -7.98 -21.11 -0.09
N PRO A 74 -6.78 -20.87 -0.65
CA PRO A 74 -5.64 -21.77 -0.46
C PRO A 74 -5.23 -21.92 1.01
N CYS A 75 -5.30 -20.85 1.81
CA CYS A 75 -5.00 -20.92 3.24
C CYS A 75 -6.06 -21.72 4.01
N VAL A 76 -7.33 -21.57 3.66
CA VAL A 76 -8.42 -22.34 4.24
C VAL A 76 -8.26 -23.84 3.90
N GLN A 77 -7.98 -24.16 2.64
CA GLN A 77 -7.76 -25.54 2.17
C GLN A 77 -6.54 -26.19 2.86
N ALA A 78 -5.50 -25.40 3.12
CA ALA A 78 -4.32 -25.87 3.83
C ALA A 78 -4.49 -25.92 5.36
N ASN A 79 -5.65 -25.49 5.88
CA ASN A 79 -5.88 -25.27 7.33
C ASN A 79 -4.76 -24.43 7.98
N ALA A 80 -4.31 -23.39 7.27
CA ALA A 80 -3.18 -22.58 7.67
C ALA A 80 -3.55 -21.65 8.82
N VAL A 81 -2.99 -21.91 9.98
CA VAL A 81 -3.14 -21.11 11.20
C VAL A 81 -1.77 -20.96 11.86
N TYR A 82 -1.39 -19.74 12.22
CA TYR A 82 -0.15 -19.51 12.93
C TYR A 82 -0.37 -19.66 14.45
N GLU A 83 0.44 -20.52 15.09
CA GLU A 83 0.41 -20.84 16.51
C GLU A 83 -1.00 -21.23 17.05
N ASN A 84 -1.80 -21.90 16.22
CA ASN A 84 -3.18 -22.34 16.52
C ASN A 84 -4.14 -21.19 16.90
N ALA A 85 -3.82 -19.95 16.59
CA ALA A 85 -4.60 -18.78 16.98
C ALA A 85 -4.81 -17.76 15.86
N TYR A 86 -3.74 -17.40 15.13
CA TYR A 86 -3.79 -16.32 14.14
C TYR A 86 -4.14 -16.85 12.76
N LEU A 87 -5.25 -16.35 12.19
CA LEU A 87 -5.83 -16.80 10.91
C LEU A 87 -5.17 -16.16 9.67
N LEU A 88 -4.03 -15.51 9.81
CA LEU A 88 -3.18 -14.99 8.73
C LEU A 88 -3.81 -13.87 7.86
N GLY A 89 -4.89 -13.24 8.26
CA GLY A 89 -5.59 -12.24 7.44
C GLY A 89 -4.67 -11.13 6.92
N THR A 90 -4.03 -10.39 7.81
CA THR A 90 -3.09 -9.31 7.45
C THR A 90 -1.85 -9.83 6.71
N SER A 91 -1.40 -11.04 7.06
CA SER A 91 -0.22 -11.66 6.42
C SER A 91 -0.45 -11.93 4.96
N MET A 92 -1.69 -12.30 4.57
CA MET A 92 -2.07 -12.55 3.18
C MET A 92 -2.42 -11.27 2.44
N ALA A 93 -3.06 -10.31 3.12
CA ALA A 93 -3.51 -9.07 2.50
C ALA A 93 -2.34 -8.22 2.01
N ARG A 94 -1.25 -8.07 2.80
CA ARG A 94 -0.15 -7.18 2.43
C ARG A 94 0.60 -7.59 1.15
N PRO A 95 0.91 -8.86 0.89
CA PRO A 95 1.43 -9.30 -0.40
C PRO A 95 0.47 -9.07 -1.57
N ALA A 96 -0.84 -9.31 -1.39
CA ALA A 96 -1.84 -9.06 -2.41
C ALA A 96 -1.92 -7.55 -2.77
N ILE A 97 -1.95 -6.69 -1.75
CA ILE A 97 -1.90 -5.23 -1.91
C ILE A 97 -0.62 -4.80 -2.63
N SER A 98 0.55 -5.33 -2.22
CA SER A 98 1.84 -5.00 -2.82
C SER A 98 1.90 -5.32 -4.30
N LYS A 99 1.35 -6.45 -4.71
CA LYS A 99 1.24 -6.84 -6.13
C LYS A 99 0.50 -5.76 -6.93
N ARG A 100 -0.65 -5.32 -6.44
CA ARG A 100 -1.45 -4.30 -7.13
C ARG A 100 -0.78 -2.93 -7.13
N LEU A 101 -0.10 -2.55 -6.03
CA LEU A 101 0.69 -1.32 -5.99
C LEU A 101 1.79 -1.31 -7.05
N VAL A 102 2.48 -2.43 -7.24
CA VAL A 102 3.51 -2.56 -8.29
C VAL A 102 2.89 -2.42 -9.68
N GLU A 103 1.75 -3.05 -9.93
CA GLU A 103 1.04 -2.93 -11.22
C GLU A 103 0.66 -1.47 -11.53
N VAL A 104 0.12 -0.74 -10.54
CA VAL A 104 -0.19 0.69 -10.68
C VAL A 104 1.08 1.51 -10.88
N ALA A 105 2.15 1.23 -10.15
CA ALA A 105 3.43 1.91 -10.30
C ALA A 105 4.00 1.75 -11.73
N ARG A 106 3.96 0.54 -12.27
CA ARG A 106 4.35 0.25 -13.66
C ARG A 106 3.48 0.99 -14.67
N LYS A 107 2.17 0.97 -14.49
CA LYS A 107 1.19 1.66 -15.35
C LYS A 107 1.43 3.18 -15.39
N GLU A 108 1.78 3.78 -14.28
CA GLU A 108 2.02 5.23 -14.16
C GLU A 108 3.47 5.64 -14.46
N GLY A 109 4.38 4.69 -14.63
CA GLY A 109 5.81 4.96 -14.79
C GLY A 109 6.42 5.57 -13.53
N ALA A 110 5.92 5.18 -12.35
CA ALA A 110 6.46 5.63 -11.07
C ALA A 110 7.82 4.99 -10.78
N THR A 111 8.67 5.74 -10.10
CA THR A 111 10.03 5.29 -9.71
C THR A 111 10.10 4.81 -8.27
N ALA A 112 9.04 5.07 -7.49
CA ALA A 112 8.98 4.70 -6.08
C ALA A 112 7.58 4.25 -5.64
N ILE A 113 7.56 3.43 -4.58
CA ILE A 113 6.35 3.08 -3.82
C ILE A 113 6.56 3.52 -2.37
N CYS A 114 5.56 4.18 -1.78
CA CYS A 114 5.56 4.59 -0.39
C CYS A 114 4.48 3.83 0.38
N HIS A 115 4.78 3.42 1.61
CA HIS A 115 3.81 2.83 2.53
C HIS A 115 3.88 3.46 3.92
N GLY A 116 2.75 3.48 4.62
CA GLY A 116 2.62 4.06 5.95
C GLY A 116 2.78 3.05 7.11
N ALA A 117 3.37 1.88 6.88
CA ALA A 117 3.58 0.91 7.93
C ALA A 117 4.74 1.33 8.85
N THR A 118 4.54 1.15 10.16
CA THR A 118 5.56 1.44 11.17
C THR A 118 6.56 0.29 11.29
N GLY A 119 7.75 0.57 11.83
CA GLY A 119 8.78 -0.45 12.06
C GLY A 119 8.51 -1.38 13.25
N LYS A 120 7.39 -1.20 13.99
CA LYS A 120 7.05 -2.00 15.16
C LYS A 120 6.26 -3.27 14.84
N GLY A 121 5.62 -3.33 13.67
CA GLY A 121 4.82 -4.46 13.24
C GLY A 121 5.42 -5.20 12.04
N ASN A 122 4.81 -6.34 11.70
CA ASN A 122 5.26 -7.16 10.56
C ASN A 122 4.79 -6.61 9.20
N ASP A 123 3.88 -5.64 9.16
CA ASP A 123 3.32 -5.14 7.92
C ASP A 123 4.38 -4.47 7.04
N GLN A 124 5.31 -3.75 7.65
CA GLN A 124 6.43 -3.14 6.95
C GLN A 124 7.22 -4.18 6.14
N ILE A 125 7.66 -5.27 6.79
CA ILE A 125 8.47 -6.30 6.12
C ILE A 125 7.66 -7.03 5.04
N ARG A 126 6.36 -7.21 5.24
CA ARG A 126 5.46 -7.83 4.25
C ARG A 126 5.36 -6.98 2.99
N PHE A 127 5.17 -5.65 3.13
CA PHE A 127 5.18 -4.72 2.00
C PHE A 127 6.53 -4.72 1.28
N GLU A 128 7.60 -4.50 2.03
CA GLU A 128 8.93 -4.33 1.44
C GLU A 128 9.42 -5.59 0.72
N LEU A 129 9.34 -6.77 1.35
CA LEU A 129 9.76 -8.01 0.71
C LEU A 129 8.93 -8.34 -0.53
N SER A 130 7.62 -8.09 -0.49
CA SER A 130 6.75 -8.32 -1.66
C SER A 130 7.09 -7.37 -2.80
N ILE A 131 7.29 -6.08 -2.52
CA ILE A 131 7.67 -5.10 -3.55
C ILE A 131 9.06 -5.40 -4.11
N MET A 132 10.04 -5.73 -3.25
CA MET A 132 11.41 -6.08 -3.67
C MET A 132 11.43 -7.31 -4.57
N ALA A 133 10.60 -8.31 -4.27
CA ALA A 133 10.49 -9.52 -5.09
C ALA A 133 9.85 -9.25 -6.46
N LEU A 134 8.84 -8.39 -6.53
CA LEU A 134 8.07 -8.11 -7.75
C LEU A 134 8.70 -7.00 -8.61
N ALA A 135 9.36 -6.03 -7.98
CA ALA A 135 9.90 -4.85 -8.64
C ALA A 135 11.16 -4.34 -7.91
N PRO A 136 12.29 -5.06 -8.04
CA PRO A 136 13.54 -4.73 -7.35
C PRO A 136 14.16 -3.39 -7.78
N ASP A 137 13.72 -2.84 -8.89
CA ASP A 137 14.14 -1.55 -9.43
C ASP A 137 13.36 -0.35 -8.85
N LEU A 138 12.22 -0.58 -8.18
CA LEU A 138 11.46 0.48 -7.56
C LEU A 138 12.03 0.83 -6.18
N LYS A 139 12.17 2.14 -5.92
CA LYS A 139 12.54 2.64 -4.59
C LYS A 139 11.38 2.44 -3.62
N ILE A 140 11.67 1.93 -2.43
CA ILE A 140 10.68 1.83 -1.34
C ILE A 140 10.91 2.97 -0.37
N ILE A 141 9.84 3.71 -0.04
CA ILE A 141 9.86 4.81 0.92
C ILE A 141 8.98 4.41 2.10
N ALA A 142 9.59 4.32 3.28
CA ALA A 142 8.93 3.96 4.54
C ALA A 142 9.12 5.12 5.55
N PRO A 143 8.31 6.20 5.47
CA PRO A 143 8.55 7.44 6.21
C PRO A 143 8.66 7.25 7.71
N TRP A 144 7.78 6.43 8.30
CA TRP A 144 7.76 6.18 9.75
C TRP A 144 8.98 5.40 10.29
N ARG A 145 9.91 5.05 9.43
CA ARG A 145 11.21 4.44 9.77
C ARG A 145 12.39 5.36 9.48
N MET A 146 12.14 6.49 8.84
CA MET A 146 13.19 7.47 8.54
C MET A 146 13.44 8.33 9.78
N THR A 147 14.70 8.43 10.21
CA THR A 147 15.10 9.17 11.42
C THR A 147 14.82 10.66 11.37
N ASP A 148 14.64 11.21 10.18
CA ASP A 148 14.48 12.64 9.94
C ASP A 148 13.03 13.13 10.10
N LEU A 149 12.10 12.23 10.44
CA LEU A 149 10.69 12.55 10.67
C LEU A 149 10.32 12.77 12.14
N TRP A 150 11.28 12.51 13.07
CA TRP A 150 11.07 12.63 14.52
C TRP A 150 11.96 13.70 15.14
#